data_08002b5c2c8dc5278d98fae6e50d6f7a
#
_entry.id   08002b5c2c8dc5278d98fae6e50d6f7a
#
_cell.length_a   1.000
_cell.length_b   1.000
_cell.length_c   1.000
_cell.angle_alpha   90.00
_cell.angle_beta   90.00
_cell.angle_gamma   90.00
#
_symmetry.space_group_name_H-M   'P 1'
#
loop_
_entity.id
_entity.type
_entity.pdbx_description
1 polymer ?
#
loop_
_entity_poly.entity_id
_entity_poly.type
_entity_poly.pdbx_seq_one_letter_code
_entity_poly.pdbx_strand_id
1 'polypeptide(L)'
;MATVLVMPTARRNLARLIETHSLPATTVERFKRSVDPLRSFPQLGAPLAGRWADFRFVLGPWRWMIVVYRYEPATDQVQIVTVQDARASRAATSDA
;
A
#
# COMPACT_ATOMS: atom_id res chain seq x y z
N MET A 1 -8.84 -5.84 -16.42
CA MET A 1 -7.90 -5.76 -15.28
C MET A 1 -7.77 -4.31 -14.84
N ALA A 2 -7.71 -4.10 -13.55
CA ALA A 2 -7.51 -2.75 -13.01
C ALA A 2 -6.10 -2.24 -13.29
N THR A 3 -5.96 -0.93 -13.45
CA THR A 3 -4.67 -0.27 -13.52
C THR A 3 -4.22 0.05 -12.09
N VAL A 4 -2.99 -0.31 -11.73
CA VAL A 4 -2.43 0.01 -10.42
C VAL A 4 -1.53 1.24 -10.56
N LEU A 5 -1.91 2.31 -9.85
CA LEU A 5 -1.15 3.57 -9.84
C LEU A 5 -0.55 3.77 -8.45
N VAL A 6 0.75 4.01 -8.40
CA VAL A 6 1.44 4.35 -7.16
C VAL A 6 1.49 5.88 -7.10
N MET A 7 0.73 6.47 -6.20
CA MET A 7 0.64 7.93 -6.09
C MET A 7 1.96 8.51 -5.56
N PRO A 8 2.24 9.79 -5.85
CA PRO A 8 3.52 10.41 -5.47
C PRO A 8 3.87 10.29 -3.99
N THR A 9 2.90 10.46 -3.10
CA THR A 9 3.14 10.31 -1.65
C THR A 9 3.58 8.90 -1.31
N ALA A 10 2.93 7.88 -1.91
CA ALA A 10 3.30 6.49 -1.68
C ALA A 10 4.71 6.20 -2.18
N ARG A 11 5.10 6.76 -3.31
CA ARG A 11 6.48 6.61 -3.83
C ARG A 11 7.50 7.19 -2.87
N ARG A 12 7.23 8.37 -2.32
CA ARG A 12 8.12 9.00 -1.34
C ARG A 12 8.19 8.19 -0.05
N ASN A 13 7.05 7.67 0.39
CA ASN A 13 7.01 6.81 1.58
C ASN A 13 7.89 5.58 1.39
N LEU A 14 7.74 4.90 0.26
CA LEU A 14 8.52 3.69 -0.02
C LEU A 14 10.01 4.00 -0.06
N ALA A 15 10.41 5.07 -0.76
CA ALA A 15 11.80 5.48 -0.84
C ALA A 15 12.39 5.76 0.54
N ARG A 16 11.62 6.44 1.40
CA ARG A 16 12.06 6.74 2.76
C ARG A 16 12.22 5.48 3.60
N LEU A 17 11.28 4.55 3.49
CA LEU A 17 11.36 3.29 4.23
C LEU A 17 12.57 2.46 3.78
N ILE A 18 12.85 2.42 2.49
CA ILE A 18 14.03 1.75 1.97
C ILE A 18 15.30 2.33 2.59
N GLU A 19 15.39 3.65 2.64
CA GLU A 19 16.54 4.34 3.18
C GLU A 19 16.66 4.16 4.69
N THR A 20 15.58 4.42 5.44
CA THR A 20 15.63 4.38 6.91
C THR A 20 15.79 2.98 7.49
N HIS A 21 15.33 1.97 6.78
CA HIS A 21 15.43 0.57 7.23
C HIS A 21 16.53 -0.21 6.52
N SER A 22 17.32 0.47 5.69
CA SER A 22 18.40 -0.16 4.91
C SER A 22 17.92 -1.40 4.15
N LEU A 23 16.79 -1.27 3.45
CA LEU A 23 16.18 -2.39 2.76
C LEU A 23 16.97 -2.77 1.50
N PRO A 24 16.86 -4.04 1.04
CA PRO A 24 17.59 -4.48 -0.15
C PRO A 24 17.26 -3.71 -1.42
N ALA A 25 18.17 -3.71 -2.38
CA ALA A 25 17.96 -3.09 -3.68
C ALA A 25 16.79 -3.68 -4.46
N THR A 26 16.38 -4.92 -4.13
CA THR A 26 15.24 -5.60 -4.75
C THR A 26 13.88 -5.18 -4.19
N THR A 27 13.85 -4.26 -3.22
CA THR A 27 12.62 -3.88 -2.53
C THR A 27 11.55 -3.35 -3.46
N VAL A 28 11.92 -2.49 -4.43
CA VAL A 28 10.94 -1.92 -5.37
C VAL A 28 10.28 -3.03 -6.21
N GLU A 29 11.07 -3.99 -6.68
CA GLU A 29 10.53 -5.09 -7.47
C GLU A 29 9.64 -6.00 -6.63
N ARG A 30 10.02 -6.25 -5.39
CA ARG A 30 9.20 -7.04 -4.46
C ARG A 30 7.89 -6.31 -4.14
N PHE A 31 7.95 -4.99 -3.97
CA PHE A 31 6.78 -4.17 -3.76
C PHE A 31 5.81 -4.29 -4.95
N LYS A 32 6.32 -4.18 -6.16
CA LYS A 32 5.50 -4.33 -7.37
C LYS A 32 4.80 -5.68 -7.40
N ARG A 33 5.50 -6.76 -7.04
CA ARG A 33 4.89 -8.10 -6.97
C ARG A 33 3.83 -8.20 -5.89
N SER A 34 4.02 -7.52 -4.77
CA SER A 34 3.05 -7.52 -3.66
C SER A 34 1.71 -6.89 -4.07
N VAL A 35 1.74 -5.88 -4.94
CA VAL A 35 0.53 -5.16 -5.35
C VAL A 35 -0.06 -5.65 -6.67
N ASP A 36 0.68 -6.46 -7.42
CA ASP A 36 0.22 -6.95 -8.72
C ASP A 36 -1.12 -7.68 -8.67
N PRO A 37 -1.42 -8.51 -7.64
CA PRO A 37 -2.73 -9.16 -7.54
C PRO A 37 -3.92 -8.21 -7.51
N LEU A 38 -3.71 -6.95 -7.15
CA LEU A 38 -4.78 -5.95 -7.11
C LEU A 38 -5.32 -5.62 -8.51
N ARG A 39 -4.58 -5.95 -9.56
CA ARG A 39 -5.07 -5.79 -10.94
C ARG A 39 -6.26 -6.68 -11.21
N SER A 40 -6.20 -7.91 -10.73
CA SER A 40 -7.28 -8.89 -10.90
C SER A 40 -8.30 -8.85 -9.77
N PHE A 41 -7.87 -8.49 -8.57
CA PHE A 41 -8.70 -8.50 -7.37
C PHE A 41 -8.56 -7.17 -6.62
N PRO A 42 -9.20 -6.10 -7.13
CA PRO A 42 -9.04 -4.76 -6.53
C PRO A 42 -9.49 -4.68 -5.07
N GLN A 43 -10.37 -5.58 -4.64
CA GLN A 43 -10.90 -5.59 -3.28
C GLN A 43 -10.25 -6.66 -2.40
N LEU A 44 -9.11 -7.18 -2.82
CA LEU A 44 -8.37 -8.21 -2.09
C LEU A 44 -7.95 -7.77 -0.69
N GLY A 45 -7.58 -6.50 -0.54
CA GLY A 45 -7.10 -5.97 0.74
C GLY A 45 -8.18 -5.90 1.80
N ALA A 46 -7.75 -5.94 3.06
CA ALA A 46 -8.66 -5.79 4.19
C ALA A 46 -9.12 -4.34 4.30
N PRO A 47 -10.41 -4.12 4.61
CA PRO A 47 -10.92 -2.76 4.81
C PRO A 47 -10.34 -2.15 6.08
N LEU A 48 -10.11 -0.85 6.05
CA LEU A 48 -9.66 -0.08 7.19
C LEU A 48 -10.84 0.58 7.89
N ALA A 49 -10.59 1.12 9.08
CA ALA A 49 -11.62 1.75 9.90
C ALA A 49 -11.30 3.22 10.17
N GLY A 50 -12.21 3.92 10.84
CA GLY A 50 -12.05 5.31 11.22
C GLY A 50 -11.92 6.23 10.02
N ARG A 51 -10.98 7.14 10.06
CA ARG A 51 -10.75 8.08 8.95
C ARG A 51 -10.24 7.41 7.68
N TRP A 52 -9.84 6.14 7.77
CA TRP A 52 -9.37 5.35 6.64
C TRP A 52 -10.45 4.42 6.07
N ALA A 53 -11.72 4.62 6.45
CA ALA A 53 -12.82 3.70 6.13
C ALA A 53 -13.02 3.44 4.64
N ASP A 54 -12.64 4.39 3.78
CA ASP A 54 -12.77 4.25 2.32
C ASP A 54 -11.59 3.55 1.68
N PHE A 55 -10.63 3.12 2.49
CA PHE A 55 -9.38 2.52 2.02
C PHE A 55 -9.27 1.08 2.46
N ARG A 56 -8.40 0.37 1.77
CA ARG A 56 -8.02 -1.01 2.09
C ARG A 56 -6.50 -1.09 2.19
N PHE A 57 -5.99 -2.17 2.76
CA PHE A 57 -4.55 -2.38 2.77
C PHE A 57 -4.20 -3.82 2.42
N VAL A 58 -3.01 -3.99 1.85
CA VAL A 58 -2.34 -5.28 1.70
C VAL A 58 -0.96 -5.17 2.33
N LEU A 59 -0.35 -6.30 2.62
CA LEU A 59 1.03 -6.31 3.10
C LEU A 59 1.99 -6.17 1.90
N GLY A 60 3.05 -5.40 2.10
CA GLY A 60 4.15 -5.34 1.17
C GLY A 60 5.08 -6.54 1.32
N PRO A 61 6.34 -6.43 0.85
CA PRO A 61 7.29 -7.54 0.93
C PRO A 61 7.67 -7.95 2.35
N TRP A 62 7.40 -7.11 3.34
CA TRP A 62 7.65 -7.40 4.75
C TRP A 62 6.36 -7.24 5.54
N ARG A 63 6.19 -8.04 6.61
CA ARG A 63 4.98 -8.03 7.43
C ARG A 63 4.64 -6.69 8.04
N TRP A 64 5.66 -5.89 8.34
CA TRP A 64 5.46 -4.58 8.94
C TRP A 64 5.15 -3.49 7.91
N MET A 65 5.29 -3.77 6.63
CA MET A 65 5.01 -2.79 5.59
C MET A 65 3.57 -2.95 5.12
N ILE A 66 2.77 -1.91 5.35
CA ILE A 66 1.39 -1.89 4.87
C ILE A 66 1.27 -0.95 3.68
N VAL A 67 0.51 -1.40 2.68
CA VAL A 67 0.28 -0.67 1.45
C VAL A 67 -1.20 -0.28 1.44
N VAL A 68 -1.47 1.00 1.66
CA VAL A 68 -2.84 1.52 1.74
C VAL A 68 -3.27 1.99 0.36
N TYR A 69 -4.44 1.55 -0.07
CA TYR A 69 -4.95 1.88 -1.39
C TYR A 69 -6.45 2.07 -1.37
N ARG A 70 -6.96 2.66 -2.42
CA ARG A 70 -8.40 2.72 -2.71
C ARG A 70 -8.63 2.23 -4.14
N TYR A 71 -9.80 1.67 -4.36
CA TYR A 71 -10.22 1.28 -5.69
C TYR A 71 -11.27 2.27 -6.21
N GLU A 72 -11.06 2.78 -7.42
CA GLU A 72 -12.02 3.65 -8.09
C GLU A 72 -12.70 2.87 -9.21
N PRO A 73 -13.96 2.41 -8.98
CA PRO A 73 -14.62 1.57 -9.98
C PRO A 73 -14.93 2.29 -11.29
N ALA A 74 -15.20 3.60 -11.24
CA ALA A 74 -15.53 4.35 -12.44
C ALA A 74 -14.42 4.33 -13.48
N THR A 75 -13.18 4.29 -13.05
CA THR A 75 -12.01 4.28 -13.94
C THR A 75 -11.26 2.97 -13.88
N ASP A 76 -11.73 1.99 -13.08
CA ASP A 76 -11.08 0.71 -12.86
C ASP A 76 -9.62 0.89 -12.47
N GLN A 77 -9.38 1.77 -11.47
CA GLN A 77 -8.05 2.10 -11.00
C GLN A 77 -7.88 1.75 -9.53
N VAL A 78 -6.75 1.12 -9.23
CA VAL A 78 -6.26 0.94 -7.86
C VAL A 78 -5.24 2.06 -7.63
N GLN A 79 -5.51 2.92 -6.64
CA GLN A 79 -4.65 4.04 -6.31
C GLN A 79 -3.96 3.77 -4.98
N ILE A 80 -2.68 3.47 -5.04
CA ILE A 80 -1.88 3.27 -3.83
C ILE A 80 -1.53 4.65 -3.29
N VAL A 81 -2.06 4.99 -2.11
CA VAL A 81 -2.00 6.35 -1.57
C VAL A 81 -0.87 6.54 -0.56
N THR A 82 -0.51 5.49 0.18
CA THR A 82 0.59 5.58 1.15
C THR A 82 1.15 4.20 1.43
N VAL A 83 2.43 4.18 1.81
CA VAL A 83 3.12 2.97 2.28
C VAL A 83 3.64 3.30 3.67
N GLN A 84 3.31 2.47 4.66
CA GLN A 84 3.56 2.77 6.06
C GLN A 84 4.21 1.60 6.77
N ASP A 85 4.91 1.92 7.86
CA ASP A 85 5.35 0.93 8.82
C ASP A 85 4.19 0.69 9.80
N ALA A 86 3.68 -0.54 9.84
CA ALA A 86 2.54 -0.90 10.69
C ALA A 86 2.83 -0.72 12.18
N ARG A 87 4.11 -0.64 12.57
CA ARG A 87 4.53 -0.43 13.95
C ARG A 87 4.46 1.03 14.37
N ALA A 88 4.34 1.95 13.42
CA ALA A 88 4.23 3.37 13.72
C ALA A 88 2.88 3.69 14.35
N SER A 89 2.86 4.59 15.34
CA SER A 89 1.64 4.95 16.04
C SER A 89 0.59 5.61 15.16
N ARG A 90 1.02 6.20 14.04
CA ARG A 90 0.12 6.85 13.08
C ARG A 90 -0.25 5.98 11.88
N ALA A 91 0.14 4.69 11.91
CA ALA A 91 -0.20 3.80 10.83
C ALA A 91 -1.73 3.63 10.73
N ALA A 92 -2.23 3.48 9.49
CA ALA A 92 -3.66 3.34 9.24
C ALA A 92 -4.28 2.15 9.99
N THR A 93 -3.50 1.09 10.23
CA THR A 93 -3.96 -0.10 10.94
C THR A 93 -3.96 0.04 12.47
N SER A 94 -3.35 1.08 13.02
CA SER A 94 -3.34 1.30 14.48
C SER A 94 -4.57 2.03 14.98
N ASP A 95 -5.42 2.49 14.09
CA ASP A 95 -6.68 3.16 14.37
C ASP A 95 -7.77 2.10 14.56
N ALA A 96 -7.72 1.42 15.65
CA ALA A 96 -8.69 0.38 15.93
C ALA A 96 -9.96 0.98 16.55
#